data_fe92f77b8b9c5d3f2edca78a210ff744
#
_entry.id   fe92f77b8b9c5d3f2edca78a210ff744
#
_cell.length_a   1.000
_cell.length_b   1.000
_cell.length_c   1.000
_cell.angle_alpha   90.00
_cell.angle_beta   90.00
_cell.angle_gamma   90.00
#
_symmetry.space_group_name_H-M   'P 1'
#
loop_
_entity.id
_entity.type
_entity.pdbx_description
1 polymer ?
#
loop_
_entity_poly.entity_id
_entity_poly.type
_entity_poly.pdbx_seq_one_letter_code
_entity_poly.pdbx_strand_id
1 'polypeptide(L)'
;NANGSKEWFNPADVDVTRDDKGRINGAILREDGQPVHIGAVEKMAKSKNNGVDPQVMVDKYGADTVRLFSMFASPPEQSLEWNEAGVEGMSRFLRRFWREVTTHVAQPDHPEVDVAALNAAQKTMRRHLHEVIQKIGDDYGRRYSFNTAIAALMELLNHVSKFDDMSDQGRAVRHETLQTMVLLLNPV
;
A
#
# COMPACT_ATOMS: atom_id res chain seq x y z
N ASN A 1 16.81 30.29 17.14
CA ASN A 1 16.52 31.48 17.98
C ASN A 1 17.81 32.09 18.48
N ALA A 2 17.84 33.44 18.63
CA ALA A 2 18.99 34.19 19.11
C ALA A 2 19.53 33.73 20.48
N ASN A 3 18.80 32.94 21.23
CA ASN A 3 19.12 32.37 22.54
C ASN A 3 19.66 30.91 22.49
N GLY A 4 19.96 30.36 21.32
CA GLY A 4 20.50 29.00 21.20
C GLY A 4 19.50 27.86 21.51
N SER A 5 18.24 28.17 21.82
CA SER A 5 17.20 27.15 21.99
C SER A 5 16.71 26.61 20.62
N LYS A 6 16.59 25.28 20.50
CA LYS A 6 15.98 24.66 19.32
C LYS A 6 14.47 24.89 19.35
N GLU A 7 13.94 25.37 18.24
CA GLU A 7 12.52 25.43 17.97
C GLU A 7 12.16 24.32 16.98
N TRP A 8 11.05 23.63 17.22
CA TRP A 8 10.62 22.50 16.39
C TRP A 8 9.38 22.89 15.62
N PHE A 9 9.44 22.75 14.30
CA PHE A 9 8.33 23.01 13.41
C PHE A 9 7.63 21.72 13.02
N ASN A 10 6.31 21.77 12.87
CA ASN A 10 5.55 20.62 12.37
C ASN A 10 5.94 20.38 10.89
N PRO A 11 6.20 19.13 10.48
CA PRO A 11 6.47 18.80 9.08
C PRO A 11 5.37 19.29 8.12
N ALA A 12 4.12 19.39 8.56
CA ALA A 12 3.01 19.92 7.77
C ALA A 12 3.15 21.41 7.44
N ASP A 13 3.91 22.18 8.23
CA ASP A 13 4.12 23.61 8.07
C ASP A 13 5.37 23.96 7.25
N VAL A 14 6.08 22.92 6.76
CA VAL A 14 7.37 23.06 6.09
C VAL A 14 7.27 22.53 4.66
N ASP A 15 7.75 23.32 3.69
CA ASP A 15 7.95 22.86 2.33
C ASP A 15 9.36 22.31 2.15
N VAL A 16 9.47 21.08 1.63
CA VAL A 16 10.74 20.40 1.41
C VAL A 16 11.09 20.35 -0.06
N THR A 17 12.36 20.62 -0.38
CA THR A 17 12.93 20.36 -1.69
C THR A 17 13.70 19.05 -1.69
N ARG A 18 13.70 18.35 -2.84
CA ARG A 18 14.35 17.06 -2.98
C ARG A 18 15.32 17.09 -4.16
N ASP A 19 16.41 16.35 -4.05
CA ASP A 19 17.34 16.12 -5.15
C ASP A 19 16.77 15.12 -6.17
N ASP A 20 17.50 14.91 -7.29
CA ASP A 20 17.13 13.97 -8.35
C ASP A 20 17.01 12.51 -7.88
N LYS A 21 17.54 12.20 -6.70
CA LYS A 21 17.46 10.89 -6.03
C LYS A 21 16.32 10.81 -4.99
N GLY A 22 15.50 11.88 -4.90
CA GLY A 22 14.38 11.96 -3.97
C GLY A 22 14.77 12.28 -2.52
N ARG A 23 16.04 12.56 -2.21
CA ARG A 23 16.50 12.92 -0.86
C ARG A 23 16.20 14.39 -0.58
N ILE A 24 15.73 14.67 0.64
CA ILE A 24 15.49 16.05 1.06
C ILE A 24 16.83 16.79 1.13
N ASN A 25 16.93 17.90 0.39
CA ASN A 25 18.13 18.74 0.31
C ASN A 25 17.90 20.18 0.78
N GLY A 26 16.66 20.55 1.11
CA GLY A 26 16.29 21.85 1.64
C GLY A 26 14.91 21.83 2.25
N ALA A 27 14.64 22.77 3.16
CA ALA A 27 13.34 22.96 3.78
C ALA A 27 13.14 24.45 4.10
N ILE A 28 11.93 24.95 3.90
CA ILE A 28 11.51 26.31 4.23
C ILE A 28 10.19 26.29 5.01
N LEU A 29 10.06 27.17 5.99
CA LEU A 29 8.80 27.34 6.72
C LEU A 29 7.81 28.08 5.83
N ARG A 30 6.57 27.59 5.75
CA ARG A 30 5.52 28.18 4.88
C ARG A 30 5.08 29.56 5.35
N GLU A 31 5.13 29.80 6.65
CA GLU A 31 4.63 31.04 7.26
C GLU A 31 5.46 32.27 6.84
N ASP A 32 6.79 32.14 6.83
CA ASP A 32 7.67 33.28 6.63
C ASP A 32 8.76 33.08 5.55
N GLY A 33 8.82 31.89 4.94
CA GLY A 33 9.80 31.55 3.93
C GLY A 33 11.24 31.35 4.46
N GLN A 34 11.44 31.32 5.77
CA GLN A 34 12.74 31.13 6.36
C GLN A 34 13.26 29.71 6.21
N PRO A 35 14.56 29.51 6.02
CA PRO A 35 15.14 28.18 5.93
C PRO A 35 15.07 27.45 7.26
N VAL A 36 14.65 26.18 7.20
CA VAL A 36 14.56 25.27 8.33
C VAL A 36 15.69 24.25 8.24
N HIS A 37 16.40 24.03 9.35
CA HIS A 37 17.43 23.01 9.44
C HIS A 37 16.79 21.62 9.51
N ILE A 38 17.21 20.73 8.60
CA ILE A 38 16.75 19.34 8.56
C ILE A 38 17.61 18.53 9.53
N GLY A 39 16.98 17.97 10.56
CA GLY A 39 17.62 17.07 11.52
C GLY A 39 17.73 15.64 11.01
N ALA A 40 18.25 14.76 11.85
CA ALA A 40 18.19 13.31 11.62
C ALA A 40 16.76 12.77 11.81
N VAL A 41 16.52 11.55 11.30
CA VAL A 41 15.29 10.82 11.59
C VAL A 41 15.18 10.58 13.10
N GLU A 42 14.12 11.06 13.72
CA GLU A 42 13.90 10.97 15.16
C GLU A 42 12.52 10.39 15.47
N LYS A 43 12.41 9.80 16.66
CA LYS A 43 11.11 9.33 17.17
C LYS A 43 10.14 10.50 17.29
N MET A 44 8.91 10.30 16.78
CA MET A 44 7.82 11.27 16.92
C MET A 44 7.52 11.53 18.41
N ALA A 45 7.44 12.81 18.78
CA ALA A 45 7.11 13.24 20.14
C ALA A 45 6.37 14.58 20.10
N LYS A 46 5.40 14.75 20.98
CA LYS A 46 4.65 16.03 21.10
C LYS A 46 5.58 17.20 21.39
N SER A 47 6.60 17.00 22.23
CA SER A 47 7.60 18.02 22.58
C SER A 47 8.48 18.45 21.41
N LYS A 48 8.54 17.67 20.33
CA LYS A 48 9.29 17.97 19.10
C LYS A 48 8.40 18.45 17.96
N ASN A 49 7.09 18.49 18.16
CA ASN A 49 6.11 18.87 17.14
C ASN A 49 6.32 18.17 15.77
N ASN A 50 6.92 16.96 15.79
CA ASN A 50 7.29 16.20 14.58
C ASN A 50 6.34 15.02 14.28
N GLY A 51 5.16 15.02 14.90
CA GLY A 51 4.12 14.01 14.64
C GLY A 51 3.36 14.28 13.34
N VAL A 52 2.98 13.22 12.67
CA VAL A 52 2.02 13.28 11.55
C VAL A 52 0.62 13.15 12.13
N ASP A 53 -0.27 14.08 11.77
CA ASP A 53 -1.68 14.00 12.17
C ASP A 53 -2.39 12.93 11.32
N PRO A 54 -2.87 11.84 11.94
CA PRO A 54 -3.59 10.79 11.22
C PRO A 54 -4.83 11.31 10.50
N GLN A 55 -5.54 12.31 11.06
CA GLN A 55 -6.76 12.83 10.46
C GLN A 55 -6.47 13.53 9.12
N VAL A 56 -5.40 14.31 9.04
CA VAL A 56 -4.98 14.95 7.78
C VAL A 56 -4.67 13.90 6.71
N MET A 57 -4.04 12.79 7.10
CA MET A 57 -3.74 11.70 6.18
C MET A 57 -5.00 10.95 5.74
N VAL A 58 -5.94 10.71 6.66
CA VAL A 58 -7.24 10.08 6.37
C VAL A 58 -8.07 10.97 5.43
N ASP A 59 -8.09 12.27 5.65
CA ASP A 59 -8.82 13.21 4.80
C ASP A 59 -8.23 13.28 3.39
N LYS A 60 -6.91 13.16 3.28
CA LYS A 60 -6.20 13.23 1.97
C LYS A 60 -6.23 11.92 1.19
N TYR A 61 -6.05 10.78 1.86
CA TYR A 61 -5.81 9.48 1.22
C TYR A 61 -6.87 8.41 1.50
N GLY A 62 -7.74 8.64 2.49
CA GLY A 62 -8.70 7.67 3.00
C GLY A 62 -8.12 6.77 4.10
N ALA A 63 -8.99 6.31 4.99
CA ALA A 63 -8.61 5.49 6.15
C ALA A 63 -7.94 4.17 5.75
N ASP A 64 -8.47 3.49 4.73
CA ASP A 64 -7.94 2.21 4.24
C ASP A 64 -6.51 2.35 3.72
N THR A 65 -6.21 3.46 3.03
CA THR A 65 -4.84 3.73 2.55
C THR A 65 -3.85 3.89 3.69
N VAL A 66 -4.23 4.67 4.72
CA VAL A 66 -3.36 4.94 5.88
C VAL A 66 -3.14 3.66 6.69
N ARG A 67 -4.20 2.87 6.88
CA ARG A 67 -4.15 1.56 7.54
C ARG A 67 -3.24 0.59 6.79
N LEU A 68 -3.45 0.44 5.49
CA LEU A 68 -2.65 -0.44 4.64
C LEU A 68 -1.17 -0.04 4.65
N PHE A 69 -0.87 1.27 4.59
CA PHE A 69 0.50 1.77 4.70
C PHE A 69 1.12 1.39 6.04
N SER A 70 0.42 1.57 7.15
CA SER A 70 0.92 1.26 8.49
C SER A 70 1.28 -0.22 8.66
N MET A 71 0.53 -1.12 8.01
CA MET A 71 0.79 -2.56 8.03
C MET A 71 1.86 -3.01 7.02
N PHE A 72 2.02 -2.25 5.92
CA PHE A 72 2.99 -2.56 4.87
C PHE A 72 4.39 -2.05 5.19
N ALA A 73 4.51 -0.86 5.77
CA ALA A 73 5.78 -0.13 5.84
C ALA A 73 6.81 -0.77 6.76
N SER A 74 6.38 -1.51 7.79
CA SER A 74 7.30 -2.17 8.72
C SER A 74 6.64 -3.37 9.41
N PRO A 75 7.41 -4.44 9.72
CA PRO A 75 6.95 -5.48 10.65
C PRO A 75 6.64 -4.88 12.03
N PRO A 76 5.72 -5.48 12.82
CA PRO A 76 5.29 -4.94 14.11
C PRO A 76 6.41 -4.71 15.12
N GLU A 77 7.51 -5.48 15.04
CA GLU A 77 8.65 -5.41 15.94
C GLU A 77 9.66 -4.31 15.57
N GLN A 78 9.48 -3.68 14.41
CA GLN A 78 10.40 -2.66 13.89
C GLN A 78 9.80 -1.27 13.97
N SER A 79 10.68 -0.27 13.99
CA SER A 79 10.26 1.13 13.91
C SER A 79 9.70 1.44 12.52
N LEU A 80 8.56 2.12 12.48
CA LEU A 80 7.99 2.66 11.26
C LEU A 80 8.58 4.04 10.99
N GLU A 81 9.25 4.20 9.86
CA GLU A 81 9.59 5.52 9.32
C GLU A 81 8.45 6.03 8.44
N TRP A 82 7.90 7.19 8.83
CA TRP A 82 6.82 7.79 8.05
C TRP A 82 7.34 8.28 6.69
N ASN A 83 6.67 7.83 5.63
CA ASN A 83 7.02 8.17 4.25
C ASN A 83 5.77 8.44 3.43
N GLU A 84 5.53 9.69 3.08
CA GLU A 84 4.34 10.10 2.32
C GLU A 84 4.29 9.45 0.92
N ALA A 85 5.43 9.27 0.26
CA ALA A 85 5.49 8.58 -1.03
C ALA A 85 5.04 7.10 -0.91
N GLY A 86 5.28 6.47 0.24
CA GLY A 86 4.78 5.13 0.56
C GLY A 86 3.26 5.13 0.71
N VAL A 87 2.68 6.13 1.39
CA VAL A 87 1.21 6.29 1.51
C VAL A 87 0.58 6.46 0.14
N GLU A 88 1.15 7.30 -0.72
CA GLU A 88 0.71 7.45 -2.12
C GLU A 88 0.80 6.15 -2.91
N GLY A 89 1.85 5.35 -2.66
CA GLY A 89 2.01 4.02 -3.26
C GLY A 89 0.85 3.10 -2.92
N MET A 90 0.42 3.08 -1.64
CA MET A 90 -0.74 2.30 -1.19
C MET A 90 -2.04 2.81 -1.80
N SER A 91 -2.22 4.14 -1.87
CA SER A 91 -3.38 4.73 -2.53
C SER A 91 -3.48 4.32 -4.00
N ARG A 92 -2.36 4.33 -4.74
CA ARG A 92 -2.34 3.87 -6.14
C ARG A 92 -2.66 2.39 -6.27
N PHE A 93 -2.16 1.55 -5.36
CA PHE A 93 -2.47 0.13 -5.32
C PHE A 93 -3.97 -0.12 -5.11
N LEU A 94 -4.58 0.50 -4.09
CA LEU A 94 -6.01 0.34 -3.80
C LEU A 94 -6.90 0.83 -4.95
N ARG A 95 -6.59 1.99 -5.55
CA ARG A 95 -7.33 2.50 -6.72
C ARG A 95 -7.24 1.57 -7.93
N ARG A 96 -6.05 0.99 -8.16
CA ARG A 96 -5.86 0.02 -9.25
C ARG A 96 -6.64 -1.26 -8.97
N PHE A 97 -6.58 -1.77 -7.74
CA PHE A 97 -7.33 -2.96 -7.33
C PHE A 97 -8.84 -2.73 -7.45
N TRP A 98 -9.35 -1.61 -6.94
CA TRP A 98 -10.75 -1.22 -7.09
C TRP A 98 -11.20 -1.21 -8.54
N ARG A 99 -10.42 -0.61 -9.42
CA ARG A 99 -10.72 -0.58 -10.86
C ARG A 99 -10.79 -1.98 -11.48
N GLU A 100 -9.84 -2.86 -11.15
CA GLU A 100 -9.84 -4.24 -11.64
C GLU A 100 -11.10 -4.98 -11.20
N VAL A 101 -11.47 -4.87 -9.91
CA VAL A 101 -12.67 -5.52 -9.36
C VAL A 101 -13.93 -4.95 -9.99
N THR A 102 -14.11 -3.63 -10.02
CA THR A 102 -15.32 -2.99 -10.54
C THR A 102 -15.51 -3.23 -12.04
N THR A 103 -14.43 -3.21 -12.81
CA THR A 103 -14.47 -3.53 -14.24
C THR A 103 -14.88 -4.98 -14.47
N HIS A 104 -14.38 -5.91 -13.64
CA HIS A 104 -14.72 -7.32 -13.75
C HIS A 104 -16.19 -7.58 -13.37
N VAL A 105 -16.64 -7.04 -12.23
CA VAL A 105 -18.01 -7.24 -11.73
C VAL A 105 -19.07 -6.62 -12.64
N ALA A 106 -18.72 -5.60 -13.42
CA ALA A 106 -19.63 -5.01 -14.41
C ALA A 106 -19.92 -5.93 -15.61
N GLN A 107 -19.18 -7.04 -15.77
CA GLN A 107 -19.44 -8.03 -16.82
C GLN A 107 -20.65 -8.90 -16.46
N PRO A 108 -21.49 -9.29 -17.44
CA PRO A 108 -22.78 -9.96 -17.16
C PRO A 108 -22.65 -11.39 -16.62
N ASP A 109 -21.57 -12.10 -16.94
CA ASP A 109 -21.37 -13.50 -16.61
C ASP A 109 -20.09 -13.76 -15.84
N HIS A 110 -20.21 -14.50 -14.75
CA HIS A 110 -19.10 -15.01 -13.94
C HIS A 110 -19.22 -16.54 -13.85
N PRO A 111 -18.71 -17.28 -14.86
CA PRO A 111 -18.79 -18.74 -14.86
C PRO A 111 -17.97 -19.34 -13.72
N GLU A 112 -18.34 -20.53 -13.30
CA GLU A 112 -17.55 -21.29 -12.31
C GLU A 112 -16.32 -21.93 -12.96
N VAL A 113 -15.29 -22.16 -12.16
CA VAL A 113 -14.05 -22.80 -12.61
C VAL A 113 -14.28 -24.29 -12.80
N ASP A 114 -14.18 -24.76 -14.04
CA ASP A 114 -14.03 -26.18 -14.34
C ASP A 114 -12.55 -26.56 -14.44
N VAL A 115 -12.03 -27.15 -13.38
CA VAL A 115 -10.59 -27.52 -13.27
C VAL A 115 -10.14 -28.46 -14.38
N ALA A 116 -11.03 -29.33 -14.89
CA ALA A 116 -10.71 -30.27 -15.96
C ALA A 116 -10.54 -29.58 -17.32
N ALA A 117 -11.31 -28.50 -17.54
CA ALA A 117 -11.31 -27.73 -18.78
C ALA A 117 -10.19 -26.67 -18.87
N LEU A 118 -9.46 -26.40 -17.79
CA LEU A 118 -8.43 -25.37 -17.76
C LEU A 118 -7.26 -25.66 -18.71
N ASN A 119 -6.86 -24.68 -19.50
CA ASN A 119 -5.63 -24.69 -20.27
C ASN A 119 -4.38 -24.44 -19.40
N ALA A 120 -3.19 -24.48 -20.00
CA ALA A 120 -1.92 -24.33 -19.27
C ALA A 120 -1.78 -22.93 -18.60
N ALA A 121 -2.18 -21.86 -19.27
CA ALA A 121 -2.10 -20.49 -18.73
C ALA A 121 -3.05 -20.30 -17.56
N GLN A 122 -4.30 -20.77 -17.67
CA GLN A 122 -5.31 -20.74 -16.63
C GLN A 122 -4.88 -21.56 -15.40
N LYS A 123 -4.33 -22.75 -15.59
CA LYS A 123 -3.75 -23.59 -14.54
C LYS A 123 -2.59 -22.88 -13.83
N THR A 124 -1.74 -22.17 -14.58
CA THR A 124 -0.62 -21.42 -14.02
C THR A 124 -1.11 -20.26 -13.16
N MET A 125 -2.07 -19.48 -13.64
CA MET A 125 -2.67 -18.38 -12.88
C MET A 125 -3.34 -18.88 -11.59
N ARG A 126 -4.13 -19.94 -11.69
CA ARG A 126 -4.82 -20.53 -10.53
C ARG A 126 -3.83 -21.13 -9.53
N ARG A 127 -2.75 -21.80 -9.98
CA ARG A 127 -1.70 -22.28 -9.09
C ARG A 127 -1.05 -21.13 -8.34
N HIS A 128 -0.72 -20.02 -9.01
CA HIS A 128 -0.16 -18.85 -8.37
C HIS A 128 -1.10 -18.25 -7.31
N LEU A 129 -2.40 -18.19 -7.61
CA LEU A 129 -3.40 -17.79 -6.62
C LEU A 129 -3.33 -18.65 -5.34
N HIS A 130 -3.30 -19.99 -5.48
CA HIS A 130 -3.26 -20.89 -4.32
C HIS A 130 -1.95 -20.81 -3.54
N GLU A 131 -0.82 -20.58 -4.22
CA GLU A 131 0.47 -20.31 -3.57
C GLU A 131 0.41 -19.02 -2.73
N VAL A 132 -0.25 -17.98 -3.24
CA VAL A 132 -0.46 -16.71 -2.51
C VAL A 132 -1.41 -16.91 -1.31
N ILE A 133 -2.51 -17.67 -1.46
CA ILE A 133 -3.41 -18.02 -0.35
C ILE A 133 -2.63 -18.71 0.79
N GLN A 134 -1.82 -19.71 0.46
CA GLN A 134 -1.03 -20.43 1.44
C GLN A 134 -0.03 -19.51 2.15
N LYS A 135 0.69 -18.69 1.37
CA LYS A 135 1.66 -17.73 1.90
C LYS A 135 1.01 -16.72 2.84
N ILE A 136 -0.11 -16.11 2.44
CA ILE A 136 -0.82 -15.10 3.25
C ILE A 136 -1.41 -15.74 4.51
N GLY A 137 -1.95 -16.96 4.41
CA GLY A 137 -2.42 -17.72 5.57
C GLY A 137 -1.33 -17.94 6.61
N ASP A 138 -0.10 -18.24 6.17
CA ASP A 138 1.07 -18.34 7.05
C ASP A 138 1.50 -16.98 7.61
N ASP A 139 1.56 -15.95 6.75
CA ASP A 139 1.96 -14.59 7.15
C ASP A 139 0.99 -13.98 8.17
N TYR A 140 -0.33 -14.17 8.01
CA TYR A 140 -1.33 -13.64 8.95
C TYR A 140 -1.47 -14.48 10.23
N GLY A 141 -1.53 -15.80 10.07
CA GLY A 141 -1.91 -16.69 11.19
C GLY A 141 -0.75 -17.08 12.10
N ARG A 142 0.48 -17.05 11.62
CA ARG A 142 1.64 -17.57 12.33
C ARG A 142 2.80 -16.58 12.44
N ARG A 143 3.14 -15.89 11.34
CA ARG A 143 4.33 -15.04 11.28
C ARG A 143 4.03 -13.58 11.64
N TYR A 144 2.78 -13.15 11.60
CA TYR A 144 2.33 -11.77 11.78
C TYR A 144 3.07 -10.77 10.87
N SER A 145 3.45 -11.24 9.66
CA SER A 145 4.22 -10.47 8.67
C SER A 145 3.28 -9.83 7.64
N PHE A 146 2.52 -8.82 8.06
CA PHE A 146 1.53 -8.16 7.21
C PHE A 146 2.14 -7.53 5.97
N ASN A 147 3.34 -6.97 6.08
CA ASN A 147 4.08 -6.37 4.98
C ASN A 147 4.36 -7.38 3.84
N THR A 148 4.71 -8.61 4.15
CA THR A 148 4.96 -9.66 3.14
C THR A 148 3.68 -10.20 2.53
N ALA A 149 2.59 -10.25 3.30
CA ALA A 149 1.26 -10.59 2.81
C ALA A 149 0.76 -9.54 1.80
N ILE A 150 0.85 -8.26 2.15
CA ILE A 150 0.46 -7.16 1.27
C ILE A 150 1.31 -7.14 0.00
N ALA A 151 2.63 -7.36 0.10
CA ALA A 151 3.51 -7.47 -1.07
C ALA A 151 3.07 -8.60 -2.01
N ALA A 152 2.68 -9.76 -1.46
CA ALA A 152 2.19 -10.88 -2.27
C ALA A 152 0.87 -10.54 -2.99
N LEU A 153 -0.03 -9.77 -2.37
CA LEU A 153 -1.25 -9.28 -3.01
C LEU A 153 -0.96 -8.26 -4.13
N MET A 154 0.03 -7.39 -3.92
CA MET A 154 0.47 -6.46 -4.97
C MET A 154 1.03 -7.19 -6.19
N GLU A 155 1.80 -8.25 -5.97
CA GLU A 155 2.34 -9.11 -7.02
C GLU A 155 1.22 -9.87 -7.74
N LEU A 156 0.29 -10.46 -7.00
CA LEU A 156 -0.88 -11.15 -7.57
C LEU A 156 -1.73 -10.20 -8.41
N LEU A 157 -1.92 -8.94 -7.99
CA LEU A 157 -2.60 -7.93 -8.79
C LEU A 157 -1.86 -7.66 -10.11
N ASN A 158 -0.52 -7.67 -10.12
CA ASN A 158 0.24 -7.52 -11.34
C ASN A 158 0.04 -8.70 -12.30
N HIS A 159 -0.10 -9.92 -11.76
CA HIS A 159 -0.37 -11.11 -12.57
C HIS A 159 -1.79 -11.09 -13.14
N VAL A 160 -2.80 -10.81 -12.33
CA VAL A 160 -4.20 -10.79 -12.79
C VAL A 160 -4.46 -9.66 -13.80
N SER A 161 -3.80 -8.50 -13.64
CA SER A 161 -3.94 -7.39 -14.61
C SER A 161 -3.31 -7.70 -15.99
N LYS A 162 -2.38 -8.64 -16.06
CA LYS A 162 -1.75 -9.11 -17.32
C LYS A 162 -2.44 -10.33 -17.90
N PHE A 163 -3.33 -10.95 -17.14
CA PHE A 163 -4.08 -12.12 -17.57
C PHE A 163 -5.27 -11.68 -18.40
N ASP A 164 -5.15 -11.71 -19.71
CA ASP A 164 -6.10 -11.17 -20.70
C ASP A 164 -7.00 -12.24 -21.36
N ASP A 165 -7.04 -13.44 -20.79
CA ASP A 165 -7.88 -14.54 -21.27
C ASP A 165 -9.37 -14.25 -21.03
N MET A 166 -10.10 -13.95 -22.12
CA MET A 166 -11.52 -13.62 -22.11
C MET A 166 -12.44 -14.81 -22.37
N SER A 167 -11.91 -16.04 -22.48
CA SER A 167 -12.71 -17.26 -22.52
C SER A 167 -13.51 -17.47 -21.23
N ASP A 168 -14.53 -18.31 -21.24
CA ASP A 168 -15.34 -18.59 -20.04
C ASP A 168 -14.47 -19.05 -18.86
N GLN A 169 -13.53 -19.97 -19.10
CA GLN A 169 -12.63 -20.42 -18.06
C GLN A 169 -11.56 -19.38 -17.67
N GLY A 170 -11.15 -18.52 -18.59
CA GLY A 170 -10.29 -17.37 -18.28
C GLY A 170 -11.00 -16.38 -17.36
N ARG A 171 -12.27 -16.04 -17.65
CA ARG A 171 -13.12 -15.18 -16.81
C ARG A 171 -13.40 -15.82 -15.44
N ALA A 172 -13.64 -17.14 -15.38
CA ALA A 172 -13.84 -17.89 -14.16
C ALA A 172 -12.62 -17.82 -13.23
N VAL A 173 -11.41 -18.08 -13.75
CA VAL A 173 -10.15 -17.98 -13.00
C VAL A 173 -9.87 -16.55 -12.54
N ARG A 174 -10.17 -15.55 -13.38
CA ARG A 174 -10.05 -14.15 -13.00
C ARG A 174 -11.02 -13.80 -11.87
N HIS A 175 -12.27 -14.28 -11.93
CA HIS A 175 -13.28 -14.08 -10.89
C HIS A 175 -12.82 -14.68 -9.56
N GLU A 176 -12.43 -15.96 -9.55
CA GLU A 176 -11.88 -16.65 -8.37
C GLU A 176 -10.72 -15.87 -7.76
N THR A 177 -9.82 -15.35 -8.62
CA THR A 177 -8.65 -14.61 -8.16
C THR A 177 -9.04 -13.27 -7.50
N LEU A 178 -9.86 -12.46 -8.17
CA LEU A 178 -10.25 -11.13 -7.64
C LEU A 178 -11.11 -11.26 -6.38
N GLN A 179 -12.05 -12.21 -6.35
CA GLN A 179 -12.85 -12.49 -5.15
C GLN A 179 -11.96 -12.89 -3.96
N THR A 180 -11.01 -13.79 -4.20
CA THR A 180 -10.06 -14.21 -3.15
C THR A 180 -9.21 -13.04 -2.68
N MET A 181 -8.74 -12.17 -3.58
CA MET A 181 -7.97 -10.99 -3.20
C MET A 181 -8.77 -10.03 -2.31
N VAL A 182 -10.07 -9.84 -2.57
CA VAL A 182 -10.95 -9.03 -1.70
C VAL A 182 -10.99 -9.62 -0.30
N LEU A 183 -11.16 -10.95 -0.19
CA LEU A 183 -11.19 -11.63 1.12
C LEU A 183 -9.84 -11.52 1.86
N LEU A 184 -8.72 -11.66 1.15
CA LEU A 184 -7.39 -11.61 1.73
C LEU A 184 -6.96 -10.18 2.13
N LEU A 185 -7.50 -9.14 1.48
CA LEU A 185 -7.27 -7.74 1.84
C LEU A 185 -8.12 -7.28 3.04
N ASN A 186 -9.24 -7.93 3.32
CA ASN A 186 -10.17 -7.48 4.34
C ASN A 186 -9.58 -7.32 5.76
N PRO A 187 -8.58 -8.12 6.21
CA PRO A 187 -7.96 -7.94 7.53
C PRO A 187 -6.99 -6.76 7.65
N VAL A 188 -6.51 -6.18 6.53
CA VAL A 188 -5.44 -5.17 6.50
C VAL A 188 -5.86 -3.80 6.00
#